data_1d1c7fcb5c7f7cfb08e7ed6849f12442
#
_entry.id   1d1c7fcb5c7f7cfb08e7ed6849f12442
#
_cell.length_a   1.000
_cell.length_b   1.000
_cell.length_c   1.000
_cell.angle_alpha   90.00
_cell.angle_beta   90.00
_cell.angle_gamma   90.00
#
_symmetry.space_group_name_H-M   'P 1'
#
loop_
_entity.id
_entity.type
_entity.pdbx_description
1 polymer ?
#
loop_
_entity_poly.entity_id
_entity_poly.type
_entity_poly.pdbx_seq_one_letter_code
_entity_poly.pdbx_strand_id
1 'polypeptide(L)'
;VEINPLFARPKEAQAFSKFTIPQKGSLPETAYQVVHDEAMLDGNARLNLATFVSTWMDDHANRLYMEAADKNMIDKDEYPKTAEVESRCWHMLADLWHAPDPMNAIGTSTIGSSEACMLGGLALKRRWKEAREKADLPTDRPNLVMSSAVQVCWEKFCNYFDVEPRYVPISEDHKVLDGHDLDKYVDENTIGVVAIMGVTYTGMYEPVEQISEALDRIEERTGLDVRIHVDGASGGMIAPFIQPDLAWDFRVKRVYSISTSGHKYGLVYPGLGWIVWRETADLPESLIFKVSYLGGEMPTFALNFSRPGAQVLLQYYMFLRLGFDGYRRVQQTSHDVAKYLSGEIEQMDDFTLWNDCLLYTSPSPRDRSLSR
;
A
#
# COMPACT_ATOMS: atom_id res chain seq x y z
N VAL A 1 -50.05 -1.87 6.13
CA VAL A 1 -50.65 -3.06 5.51
C VAL A 1 -49.50 -3.81 4.85
N GLU A 2 -49.06 -4.93 5.49
CA GLU A 2 -48.10 -5.82 4.84
C GLU A 2 -48.84 -6.56 3.72
N ILE A 3 -48.39 -6.33 2.50
CA ILE A 3 -48.89 -7.06 1.33
C ILE A 3 -48.02 -8.32 1.23
N ASN A 4 -48.57 -9.46 1.65
CA ASN A 4 -47.95 -10.75 1.39
C ASN A 4 -47.94 -10.99 -0.13
N PRO A 5 -46.80 -11.25 -0.74
CA PRO A 5 -46.73 -11.55 -2.16
C PRO A 5 -47.50 -12.86 -2.44
N LEU A 6 -48.42 -12.78 -3.40
CA LEU A 6 -49.33 -13.89 -3.76
C LEU A 6 -48.64 -15.19 -4.23
N PHE A 7 -47.34 -15.09 -4.57
CA PHE A 7 -46.58 -16.21 -5.15
C PHE A 7 -45.34 -16.60 -4.35
N ALA A 8 -45.08 -15.96 -3.19
CA ALA A 8 -43.97 -16.35 -2.33
C ALA A 8 -44.45 -17.32 -1.26
N ARG A 9 -43.64 -18.34 -0.94
CA ARG A 9 -43.93 -19.19 0.21
C ARG A 9 -43.88 -18.36 1.49
N PRO A 10 -44.68 -18.63 2.53
CA PRO A 10 -44.72 -17.86 3.77
C PRO A 10 -43.35 -17.67 4.45
N LYS A 11 -42.42 -18.61 4.25
CA LYS A 11 -41.03 -18.51 4.75
C LYS A 11 -40.14 -17.59 3.91
N GLU A 12 -40.49 -17.36 2.66
CA GLU A 12 -39.74 -16.50 1.69
C GLU A 12 -40.23 -15.06 1.77
N ALA A 13 -41.42 -14.81 2.32
CA ALA A 13 -42.01 -13.49 2.55
C ALA A 13 -41.57 -12.84 3.87
N GLN A 14 -40.63 -13.44 4.59
CA GLN A 14 -40.15 -12.89 5.86
C GLN A 14 -39.33 -11.64 5.64
N ALA A 15 -39.80 -10.49 6.10
CA ALA A 15 -39.05 -9.25 6.09
C ALA A 15 -37.88 -9.36 7.08
N PHE A 16 -36.65 -9.19 6.57
CA PHE A 16 -35.47 -9.13 7.42
C PHE A 16 -35.32 -7.72 8.02
N SER A 17 -35.07 -7.65 9.32
CA SER A 17 -34.63 -6.40 9.93
C SER A 17 -33.24 -6.03 9.38
N LYS A 18 -33.08 -4.75 8.97
CA LYS A 18 -31.77 -4.25 8.51
C LYS A 18 -30.81 -3.94 9.65
N PHE A 19 -31.31 -3.74 10.88
CA PHE A 19 -30.52 -3.19 11.99
C PHE A 19 -30.52 -4.05 13.25
N THR A 20 -31.23 -5.17 13.23
CA THR A 20 -31.28 -6.12 14.36
C THR A 20 -31.11 -7.55 13.87
N ILE A 21 -30.39 -8.35 14.65
CA ILE A 21 -30.26 -9.78 14.36
C ILE A 21 -31.66 -10.43 14.46
N PRO A 22 -32.10 -11.14 13.41
CA PRO A 22 -33.38 -11.82 13.45
C PRO A 22 -33.46 -12.86 14.60
N GLN A 23 -34.60 -12.93 15.29
CA GLN A 23 -34.80 -13.91 16.35
C GLN A 23 -34.78 -15.36 15.83
N LYS A 24 -35.14 -15.57 14.58
CA LYS A 24 -35.11 -16.89 13.93
C LYS A 24 -34.27 -16.79 12.64
N GLY A 25 -33.44 -17.80 12.40
CA GLY A 25 -32.72 -17.93 11.16
C GLY A 25 -33.63 -18.13 9.95
N SER A 26 -33.10 -17.89 8.78
CA SER A 26 -33.71 -18.16 7.48
C SER A 26 -33.03 -19.34 6.79
N LEU A 27 -33.58 -19.77 5.66
CA LEU A 27 -32.91 -20.74 4.80
C LEU A 27 -31.63 -20.10 4.19
N PRO A 28 -30.55 -20.87 4.00
CA PRO A 28 -29.31 -20.34 3.41
C PRO A 28 -29.54 -19.67 2.07
N GLU A 29 -30.36 -20.23 1.19
CA GLU A 29 -30.68 -19.69 -0.12
C GLU A 29 -31.37 -18.33 -0.02
N THR A 30 -32.27 -18.15 0.96
CA THR A 30 -32.95 -16.88 1.17
C THR A 30 -31.98 -15.82 1.69
N ALA A 31 -31.13 -16.19 2.64
CA ALA A 31 -30.10 -15.29 3.17
C ALA A 31 -29.10 -14.89 2.05
N TYR A 32 -28.66 -15.87 1.25
CA TYR A 32 -27.80 -15.61 0.09
C TYR A 32 -28.44 -14.61 -0.88
N GLN A 33 -29.71 -14.84 -1.27
CA GLN A 33 -30.38 -13.99 -2.24
C GLN A 33 -30.52 -12.55 -1.74
N VAL A 34 -30.88 -12.36 -0.46
CA VAL A 34 -30.98 -11.02 0.13
C VAL A 34 -29.64 -10.27 0.09
N VAL A 35 -28.56 -10.93 0.50
CA VAL A 35 -27.22 -10.32 0.50
C VAL A 35 -26.73 -10.07 -0.93
N HIS A 36 -26.94 -11.04 -1.83
CA HIS A 36 -26.58 -10.93 -3.24
C HIS A 36 -27.28 -9.74 -3.92
N ASP A 37 -28.60 -9.61 -3.72
CA ASP A 37 -29.37 -8.55 -4.35
C ASP A 37 -28.97 -7.15 -3.83
N GLU A 38 -28.67 -7.03 -2.54
CA GLU A 38 -28.11 -5.77 -1.99
C GLU A 38 -26.73 -5.46 -2.62
N ALA A 39 -25.84 -6.45 -2.75
CA ALA A 39 -24.53 -6.29 -3.35
C ALA A 39 -24.57 -5.97 -4.86
N MET A 40 -25.61 -6.42 -5.58
CA MET A 40 -25.82 -6.10 -6.99
C MET A 40 -26.18 -4.63 -7.24
N LEU A 41 -26.50 -3.87 -6.18
CA LEU A 41 -26.71 -2.42 -6.27
C LEU A 41 -25.40 -1.63 -6.28
N ASP A 42 -24.28 -2.28 -5.94
CA ASP A 42 -22.97 -1.66 -6.00
C ASP A 42 -22.50 -1.45 -7.45
N GLY A 43 -21.51 -0.56 -7.62
CA GLY A 43 -20.89 -0.31 -8.92
C GLY A 43 -20.17 -1.55 -9.47
N ASN A 44 -20.21 -1.71 -10.80
CA ASN A 44 -19.45 -2.75 -11.46
C ASN A 44 -17.97 -2.35 -11.58
N ALA A 45 -17.08 -3.10 -10.93
CA ALA A 45 -15.65 -2.84 -10.94
C ALA A 45 -15.03 -2.77 -12.36
N ARG A 46 -15.58 -3.52 -13.33
CA ARG A 46 -15.13 -3.49 -14.73
C ARG A 46 -15.47 -2.19 -15.46
N LEU A 47 -16.44 -1.44 -14.97
CA LEU A 47 -16.87 -0.16 -15.54
C LEU A 47 -16.29 1.03 -14.79
N ASN A 48 -15.51 0.75 -13.75
CA ASN A 48 -14.91 1.79 -12.91
C ASN A 48 -13.60 2.27 -13.53
N LEU A 49 -13.61 3.48 -14.09
CA LEU A 49 -12.45 4.10 -14.74
C LEU A 49 -11.66 5.04 -13.81
N ALA A 50 -12.13 5.25 -12.58
CA ALA A 50 -11.62 6.33 -11.73
C ALA A 50 -11.16 5.88 -10.35
N THR A 51 -11.12 4.60 -10.04
CA THR A 51 -10.67 4.12 -8.74
C THR A 51 -9.40 3.26 -8.80
N PHE A 52 -8.72 3.25 -7.67
CA PHE A 52 -7.39 2.70 -7.53
C PHE A 52 -7.35 1.18 -7.38
N VAL A 53 -8.49 0.55 -7.18
CA VAL A 53 -8.55 -0.87 -6.81
C VAL A 53 -9.66 -1.53 -7.58
N SER A 54 -9.36 -2.01 -8.74
CA SER A 54 -10.19 -3.00 -9.36
C SER A 54 -9.29 -3.94 -10.17
N THR A 55 -9.37 -5.21 -9.86
CA THR A 55 -8.63 -6.22 -10.59
C THR A 55 -9.56 -7.33 -11.00
N TRP A 56 -9.25 -7.93 -12.13
CA TRP A 56 -9.83 -9.18 -12.55
C TRP A 56 -8.85 -10.31 -12.24
N MET A 57 -9.37 -11.41 -11.73
CA MET A 57 -8.60 -12.63 -11.54
C MET A 57 -9.27 -13.78 -12.30
N ASP A 58 -8.46 -14.71 -12.81
CA ASP A 58 -8.95 -15.85 -13.56
C ASP A 58 -9.62 -16.92 -12.66
N ASP A 59 -10.23 -17.93 -13.31
CA ASP A 59 -10.98 -18.97 -12.62
C ASP A 59 -10.11 -19.82 -11.67
N HIS A 60 -8.83 -20.02 -11.99
CA HIS A 60 -7.93 -20.74 -11.09
C HIS A 60 -7.60 -19.94 -9.84
N ALA A 61 -7.43 -18.63 -9.99
CA ALA A 61 -7.25 -17.73 -8.85
C ALA A 61 -8.51 -17.69 -7.98
N ASN A 62 -9.70 -17.58 -8.59
CA ASN A 62 -10.98 -17.62 -7.87
C ASN A 62 -11.17 -18.93 -7.09
N ARG A 63 -10.82 -20.04 -7.70
CA ARG A 63 -10.86 -21.35 -7.05
C ARG A 63 -9.87 -21.42 -5.89
N LEU A 64 -8.63 -21.01 -6.10
CA LEU A 64 -7.60 -20.95 -5.05
C LEU A 64 -8.04 -20.05 -3.87
N TYR A 65 -8.66 -18.91 -4.17
CA TYR A 65 -9.19 -18.01 -3.16
C TYR A 65 -10.24 -18.71 -2.26
N MET A 66 -11.19 -19.41 -2.86
CA MET A 66 -12.23 -20.15 -2.13
C MET A 66 -11.64 -21.30 -1.32
N GLU A 67 -10.68 -22.05 -1.86
CA GLU A 67 -10.00 -23.13 -1.17
C GLU A 67 -9.14 -22.64 0.02
N ALA A 68 -8.72 -21.38 0.01
CA ALA A 68 -7.86 -20.77 1.01
C ALA A 68 -8.58 -19.75 1.93
N ALA A 69 -9.90 -19.62 1.81
CA ALA A 69 -10.69 -18.63 2.55
C ALA A 69 -10.60 -18.79 4.08
N ASP A 70 -10.29 -19.99 4.55
CA ASP A 70 -10.12 -20.33 5.97
C ASP A 70 -8.71 -20.04 6.52
N LYS A 71 -7.74 -19.64 5.70
CA LYS A 71 -6.34 -19.44 6.13
C LYS A 71 -6.17 -18.13 6.91
N ASN A 72 -5.67 -18.26 8.15
CA ASN A 72 -5.36 -17.12 9.01
C ASN A 72 -3.84 -16.97 9.16
N MET A 73 -3.28 -15.83 8.75
CA MET A 73 -1.83 -15.61 8.71
C MET A 73 -1.13 -15.60 10.08
N ILE A 74 -1.86 -15.36 11.16
CA ILE A 74 -1.26 -15.41 12.49
C ILE A 74 -1.00 -16.84 12.94
N ASP A 75 -1.76 -17.79 12.43
CA ASP A 75 -1.71 -19.19 12.86
C ASP A 75 -0.69 -19.97 12.02
N LYS A 76 0.59 -19.66 12.25
CA LYS A 76 1.71 -20.24 11.50
C LYS A 76 1.93 -21.72 11.79
N ASP A 77 1.48 -22.21 12.94
CA ASP A 77 1.58 -23.63 13.31
C ASP A 77 0.53 -24.46 12.54
N GLU A 78 -0.68 -23.95 12.39
CA GLU A 78 -1.74 -24.56 11.61
C GLU A 78 -1.47 -24.45 10.10
N TYR A 79 -0.97 -23.28 9.65
CA TYR A 79 -0.75 -22.96 8.24
C TYR A 79 0.74 -22.66 7.90
N PRO A 80 1.69 -23.58 8.22
CA PRO A 80 3.12 -23.31 8.03
C PRO A 80 3.48 -23.08 6.56
N LYS A 81 2.76 -23.70 5.62
CA LYS A 81 3.00 -23.50 4.19
C LYS A 81 2.50 -22.15 3.69
N THR A 82 1.42 -21.62 4.24
CA THR A 82 0.97 -20.25 3.93
C THR A 82 1.98 -19.22 4.46
N ALA A 83 2.52 -19.44 5.65
CA ALA A 83 3.59 -18.60 6.21
C ALA A 83 4.89 -18.68 5.40
N GLU A 84 5.24 -19.84 4.90
CA GLU A 84 6.39 -20.02 3.98
C GLU A 84 6.16 -19.29 2.65
N VAL A 85 4.96 -19.36 2.09
CA VAL A 85 4.60 -18.63 0.87
C VAL A 85 4.63 -17.11 1.10
N GLU A 86 4.18 -16.62 2.25
CA GLU A 86 4.35 -15.22 2.63
C GLU A 86 5.82 -14.81 2.57
N SER A 87 6.70 -15.61 3.17
CA SER A 87 8.15 -15.37 3.15
C SER A 87 8.70 -15.32 1.73
N ARG A 88 8.32 -16.26 0.88
CA ARG A 88 8.73 -16.24 -0.53
C ARG A 88 8.32 -14.96 -1.24
N CYS A 89 7.10 -14.46 -0.99
CA CYS A 89 6.61 -13.24 -1.62
C CYS A 89 7.45 -12.01 -1.25
N TRP A 90 7.77 -11.79 0.04
CA TRP A 90 8.59 -10.63 0.37
C TRP A 90 10.04 -10.75 -0.10
N HIS A 91 10.62 -11.96 -0.18
CA HIS A 91 11.95 -12.16 -0.77
C HIS A 91 11.94 -11.89 -2.29
N MET A 92 10.86 -12.29 -3.00
CA MET A 92 10.68 -11.94 -4.41
C MET A 92 10.55 -10.42 -4.61
N LEU A 93 9.88 -9.72 -3.70
CA LEU A 93 9.79 -8.26 -3.73
C LEU A 93 11.13 -7.61 -3.39
N ALA A 94 11.87 -8.15 -2.43
CA ALA A 94 13.21 -7.68 -2.09
C ALA A 94 14.17 -7.78 -3.27
N ASP A 95 14.14 -8.91 -3.99
CA ASP A 95 14.91 -9.12 -5.21
C ASP A 95 14.47 -8.16 -6.33
N LEU A 96 13.16 -8.03 -6.56
CA LEU A 96 12.59 -7.11 -7.53
C LEU A 96 12.96 -5.64 -7.27
N TRP A 97 13.13 -5.27 -6.00
CA TRP A 97 13.51 -3.92 -5.55
C TRP A 97 15.00 -3.79 -5.23
N HIS A 98 15.82 -4.71 -5.74
CA HIS A 98 17.28 -4.68 -5.69
C HIS A 98 17.84 -4.56 -4.25
N ALA A 99 17.29 -5.30 -3.29
CA ALA A 99 17.91 -5.41 -1.98
C ALA A 99 19.34 -5.99 -2.12
N PRO A 100 20.32 -5.46 -1.37
CA PRO A 100 21.72 -5.94 -1.46
C PRO A 100 21.86 -7.45 -1.22
N ASP A 101 21.08 -7.98 -0.30
CA ASP A 101 20.91 -9.41 -0.07
C ASP A 101 19.41 -9.69 0.12
N PRO A 102 18.69 -10.10 -0.94
CA PRO A 102 17.28 -10.38 -0.86
C PRO A 102 16.89 -11.42 0.19
N MET A 103 17.79 -12.37 0.49
CA MET A 103 17.54 -13.41 1.50
C MET A 103 17.73 -12.94 2.94
N ASN A 104 18.45 -11.83 3.14
CA ASN A 104 18.58 -11.16 4.44
C ASN A 104 17.53 -10.04 4.64
N ALA A 105 16.78 -9.70 3.61
CA ALA A 105 15.65 -8.78 3.73
C ALA A 105 14.56 -9.37 4.62
N ILE A 106 13.81 -8.51 5.31
CA ILE A 106 12.67 -8.93 6.13
C ILE A 106 11.41 -8.17 5.69
N GLY A 107 10.28 -8.86 5.71
CA GLY A 107 9.01 -8.27 5.31
C GLY A 107 7.81 -8.98 5.92
N THR A 108 6.65 -8.46 5.65
CA THR A 108 5.36 -9.09 5.99
C THR A 108 4.26 -8.65 5.05
N SER A 109 3.28 -9.51 4.89
CA SER A 109 1.98 -9.12 4.33
C SER A 109 1.19 -8.28 5.32
N THR A 110 0.36 -7.41 4.80
CA THR A 110 -0.57 -6.55 5.55
C THR A 110 -1.93 -6.57 4.88
N ILE A 111 -2.98 -6.08 5.54
CA ILE A 111 -4.32 -6.00 4.92
C ILE A 111 -4.45 -4.84 3.91
N GLY A 112 -3.39 -4.11 3.67
CA GLY A 112 -3.30 -3.05 2.66
C GLY A 112 -2.08 -2.19 2.89
N SER A 113 -1.74 -1.31 1.93
CA SER A 113 -0.58 -0.44 2.05
C SER A 113 -0.65 0.54 3.22
N SER A 114 -1.84 0.90 3.70
CA SER A 114 -1.96 1.77 4.88
C SER A 114 -1.31 1.15 6.12
N GLU A 115 -1.53 -0.15 6.38
CA GLU A 115 -0.84 -0.86 7.46
C GLU A 115 0.67 -0.98 7.16
N ALA A 116 1.04 -1.26 5.93
CA ALA A 116 2.43 -1.34 5.51
C ALA A 116 3.18 -0.01 5.73
N CYS A 117 2.58 1.12 5.36
CA CYS A 117 3.09 2.47 5.63
C CYS A 117 3.24 2.73 7.12
N MET A 118 2.23 2.37 7.93
CA MET A 118 2.29 2.53 9.38
C MET A 118 3.43 1.73 10.01
N LEU A 119 3.68 0.51 9.56
CA LEU A 119 4.82 -0.30 10.00
C LEU A 119 6.16 0.33 9.61
N GLY A 120 6.28 0.85 8.38
CA GLY A 120 7.44 1.59 7.92
C GLY A 120 7.72 2.84 8.79
N GLY A 121 6.70 3.63 9.04
CA GLY A 121 6.77 4.81 9.92
C GLY A 121 7.13 4.46 11.36
N LEU A 122 6.55 3.38 11.91
CA LEU A 122 6.87 2.89 13.24
C LEU A 122 8.33 2.44 13.37
N ALA A 123 8.87 1.74 12.36
CA ALA A 123 10.27 1.34 12.34
C ALA A 123 11.20 2.55 12.32
N LEU A 124 10.90 3.57 11.50
CA LEU A 124 11.63 4.84 11.51
C LEU A 124 11.58 5.53 12.89
N LYS A 125 10.38 5.61 13.49
CA LYS A 125 10.21 6.22 14.82
C LYS A 125 11.01 5.47 15.90
N ARG A 126 10.99 4.15 15.90
CA ARG A 126 11.74 3.34 16.87
C ARG A 126 13.24 3.47 16.69
N ARG A 127 13.73 3.41 15.46
CA ARG A 127 15.14 3.64 15.14
C ARG A 127 15.62 5.02 15.65
N TRP A 128 14.88 6.06 15.33
CA TRP A 128 15.18 7.43 15.81
C TRP A 128 15.18 7.49 17.35
N LYS A 129 14.14 6.93 17.98
CA LYS A 129 14.02 6.92 19.43
C LYS A 129 15.19 6.21 20.10
N GLU A 130 15.52 5.01 19.66
CA GLU A 130 16.63 4.20 20.19
C GLU A 130 17.99 4.91 20.02
N ALA A 131 18.21 5.60 18.91
CA ALA A 131 19.43 6.37 18.68
C ALA A 131 19.53 7.55 19.66
N ARG A 132 18.44 8.26 19.90
CA ARG A 132 18.42 9.40 20.85
C ARG A 132 18.54 8.95 22.30
N GLU A 133 17.87 7.86 22.69
CA GLU A 133 17.98 7.28 24.04
C GLU A 133 19.43 6.84 24.34
N LYS A 134 20.14 6.24 23.36
CA LYS A 134 21.56 5.89 23.48
C LYS A 134 22.47 7.13 23.66
N ALA A 135 22.04 8.27 23.14
CA ALA A 135 22.76 9.54 23.26
C ALA A 135 22.27 10.41 24.42
N ASP A 136 21.38 9.91 25.29
CA ASP A 136 20.74 10.63 26.39
C ASP A 136 20.03 11.92 25.95
N LEU A 137 19.35 11.87 24.79
CA LEU A 137 18.62 12.99 24.17
C LEU A 137 17.11 12.80 24.30
N PRO A 138 16.32 13.92 24.34
CA PRO A 138 14.85 13.86 24.40
C PRO A 138 14.24 13.11 23.19
N THR A 139 13.09 12.42 23.42
CA THR A 139 12.38 11.64 22.41
C THR A 139 10.89 12.00 22.30
N ASP A 140 10.51 13.19 22.75
CA ASP A 140 9.13 13.64 22.94
C ASP A 140 8.53 14.38 21.72
N ARG A 141 9.33 14.72 20.70
CA ARG A 141 8.90 15.52 19.56
C ARG A 141 9.29 14.91 18.21
N PRO A 142 8.93 13.66 17.92
CA PRO A 142 9.22 13.07 16.61
C PRO A 142 8.44 13.79 15.52
N ASN A 143 9.09 14.06 14.39
CA ASN A 143 8.42 14.56 13.19
C ASN A 143 8.74 13.73 11.96
N LEU A 144 7.84 13.77 10.97
CA LEU A 144 7.95 13.04 9.70
C LEU A 144 7.79 14.01 8.53
N VAL A 145 8.78 14.04 7.65
CA VAL A 145 8.77 14.92 6.48
C VAL A 145 8.15 14.18 5.29
N MET A 146 7.22 14.83 4.61
CA MET A 146 6.50 14.27 3.47
C MET A 146 5.90 15.38 2.59
N SER A 147 5.54 15.04 1.37
CA SER A 147 4.81 15.95 0.47
C SER A 147 3.42 16.31 1.03
N SER A 148 2.94 17.51 0.72
CA SER A 148 1.53 17.88 1.00
C SER A 148 0.52 17.08 0.15
N ALA A 149 0.99 16.37 -0.88
CA ALA A 149 0.18 15.44 -1.70
C ALA A 149 0.14 14.00 -1.16
N VAL A 150 0.53 13.80 0.09
CA VAL A 150 0.56 12.49 0.74
C VAL A 150 -0.84 11.87 0.85
N GLN A 151 -0.90 10.55 0.87
CA GLN A 151 -2.14 9.83 1.09
C GLN A 151 -2.52 9.85 2.59
N VAL A 152 -3.82 9.88 2.89
CA VAL A 152 -4.37 10.00 4.26
C VAL A 152 -3.84 8.98 5.27
N CYS A 153 -3.28 7.84 4.82
CA CYS A 153 -2.68 6.87 5.73
C CYS A 153 -1.51 7.45 6.53
N TRP A 154 -0.77 8.40 5.96
CA TRP A 154 0.33 9.08 6.63
C TRP A 154 -0.15 10.13 7.63
N GLU A 155 -1.25 10.83 7.32
CA GLU A 155 -1.93 11.71 8.29
C GLU A 155 -2.42 10.90 9.49
N LYS A 156 -3.03 9.74 9.24
CA LYS A 156 -3.45 8.79 10.29
C LYS A 156 -2.26 8.30 11.10
N PHE A 157 -1.15 7.94 10.43
CA PHE A 157 0.07 7.53 11.13
C PHE A 157 0.53 8.62 12.10
N CYS A 158 0.67 9.85 11.62
CA CYS A 158 1.11 10.97 12.43
C CYS A 158 0.18 11.21 13.63
N ASN A 159 -1.13 11.19 13.39
CA ASN A 159 -2.14 11.38 14.44
C ASN A 159 -2.16 10.23 15.48
N TYR A 160 -2.13 8.97 15.02
CA TYR A 160 -2.28 7.82 15.91
C TYR A 160 -1.01 7.50 16.72
N PHE A 161 0.14 7.89 16.21
CA PHE A 161 1.42 7.58 16.83
C PHE A 161 2.16 8.82 17.36
N ASP A 162 1.47 9.93 17.55
CA ASP A 162 2.03 11.18 18.11
C ASP A 162 3.33 11.59 17.39
N VAL A 163 3.25 11.76 16.08
CA VAL A 163 4.32 12.26 15.21
C VAL A 163 3.86 13.56 14.57
N GLU A 164 4.67 14.61 14.65
CA GLU A 164 4.39 15.88 13.99
C GLU A 164 4.54 15.73 12.47
N PRO A 165 3.48 15.96 11.66
CA PRO A 165 3.63 15.97 10.21
C PRO A 165 4.32 17.26 9.75
N ARG A 166 5.33 17.13 8.90
CA ARG A 166 5.98 18.24 8.22
C ARG A 166 5.76 18.14 6.72
N TYR A 167 4.81 18.93 6.25
CA TYR A 167 4.43 18.94 4.85
C TYR A 167 5.31 19.86 4.03
N VAL A 168 6.00 19.31 3.04
CA VAL A 168 6.64 20.07 1.99
C VAL A 168 5.56 20.43 0.95
N PRO A 169 5.25 21.72 0.75
CA PRO A 169 4.19 22.13 -0.16
C PRO A 169 4.58 21.81 -1.61
N ILE A 170 3.61 21.32 -2.38
CA ILE A 170 3.73 21.23 -3.83
C ILE A 170 3.26 22.53 -4.48
N SER A 171 3.84 22.87 -5.63
CA SER A 171 3.54 24.06 -6.41
C SER A 171 3.60 23.75 -7.91
N GLU A 172 3.34 24.74 -8.75
CA GLU A 172 3.51 24.59 -10.20
C GLU A 172 4.96 24.28 -10.59
N ASP A 173 5.94 24.86 -9.87
CA ASP A 173 7.37 24.66 -10.13
C ASP A 173 7.90 23.35 -9.48
N HIS A 174 7.31 22.95 -8.34
CA HIS A 174 7.67 21.75 -7.59
C HIS A 174 6.40 20.90 -7.36
N LYS A 175 6.05 20.09 -8.36
CA LYS A 175 4.81 19.28 -8.37
C LYS A 175 4.87 18.04 -7.46
N VAL A 176 6.05 17.73 -6.95
CA VAL A 176 6.34 16.60 -6.06
C VAL A 176 7.40 17.01 -5.04
N LEU A 177 7.57 16.22 -4.00
CA LEU A 177 8.74 16.34 -3.13
C LEU A 177 10.00 15.90 -3.90
N ASP A 178 10.85 16.83 -4.26
CA ASP A 178 12.03 16.60 -5.10
C ASP A 178 13.38 16.86 -4.39
N GLY A 179 13.34 17.08 -3.07
CA GLY A 179 14.51 17.40 -2.26
C GLY A 179 14.86 18.89 -2.23
N HIS A 180 14.17 19.76 -3.00
CA HIS A 180 14.32 21.20 -2.92
C HIS A 180 13.89 21.71 -1.54
N ASP A 181 14.68 22.59 -0.95
CA ASP A 181 14.40 23.18 0.36
C ASP A 181 14.19 22.18 1.52
N LEU A 182 14.55 20.89 1.35
CA LEU A 182 14.32 19.84 2.35
C LEU A 182 14.97 20.15 3.70
N ASP A 183 16.05 20.92 3.69
CA ASP A 183 16.77 21.40 4.88
C ASP A 183 15.95 22.35 5.77
N LYS A 184 14.86 22.93 5.26
CA LYS A 184 13.91 23.74 6.06
C LYS A 184 12.98 22.88 6.91
N TYR A 185 12.84 21.61 6.58
CA TYR A 185 11.86 20.67 7.18
C TYR A 185 12.52 19.58 8.03
N VAL A 186 13.83 19.35 7.84
CA VAL A 186 14.58 18.31 8.55
C VAL A 186 15.32 18.92 9.74
N ASP A 187 15.14 18.31 10.91
CA ASP A 187 15.88 18.64 12.14
C ASP A 187 16.23 17.36 12.93
N GLU A 188 16.77 17.52 14.12
CA GLU A 188 17.16 16.43 15.03
C GLU A 188 16.00 15.56 15.50
N ASN A 189 14.76 16.01 15.34
CA ASN A 189 13.54 15.27 15.69
C ASN A 189 12.92 14.53 14.49
N THR A 190 13.51 14.67 13.31
CA THR A 190 13.02 14.02 12.10
C THR A 190 13.29 12.51 12.14
N ILE A 191 12.23 11.71 12.16
CA ILE A 191 12.33 10.24 12.18
C ILE A 191 12.65 9.67 10.80
N GLY A 192 12.28 10.39 9.73
CA GLY A 192 12.51 10.00 8.35
C GLY A 192 11.80 10.90 7.36
N VAL A 193 11.99 10.59 6.08
CA VAL A 193 11.29 11.20 4.94
C VAL A 193 10.47 10.13 4.23
N VAL A 194 9.24 10.46 3.85
CA VAL A 194 8.42 9.61 2.97
C VAL A 194 8.57 10.09 1.54
N ALA A 195 8.97 9.20 0.65
CA ALA A 195 9.00 9.43 -0.79
C ALA A 195 7.95 8.55 -1.48
N ILE A 196 7.13 9.13 -2.36
CA ILE A 196 5.97 8.48 -2.94
C ILE A 196 6.26 8.06 -4.38
N MET A 197 6.15 6.78 -4.65
CA MET A 197 6.17 6.22 -6.00
C MET A 197 4.76 6.07 -6.54
N GLY A 198 4.24 7.17 -7.10
CA GLY A 198 2.89 7.29 -7.62
C GLY A 198 1.95 8.05 -6.68
N VAL A 199 2.11 9.39 -6.65
CA VAL A 199 1.24 10.30 -5.93
C VAL A 199 -0.21 10.08 -6.36
N THR A 200 -1.12 9.92 -5.42
CA THR A 200 -2.51 9.50 -5.68
C THR A 200 -3.25 10.39 -6.69
N TYR A 201 -3.02 11.70 -6.65
CA TYR A 201 -3.77 12.65 -7.49
C TYR A 201 -3.11 12.92 -8.84
N THR A 202 -1.79 12.78 -8.93
CA THR A 202 -1.02 13.14 -10.13
C THR A 202 -0.40 11.94 -10.82
N GLY A 203 -0.27 10.81 -10.11
CA GLY A 203 0.48 9.65 -10.58
C GLY A 203 1.99 9.86 -10.67
N MET A 204 2.50 11.05 -10.36
CA MET A 204 3.92 11.36 -10.48
C MET A 204 4.76 10.58 -9.45
N TYR A 205 5.99 10.26 -9.81
CA TYR A 205 6.99 9.72 -8.89
C TYR A 205 7.77 10.85 -8.24
N GLU A 206 7.93 10.77 -6.94
CA GLU A 206 8.89 11.60 -6.22
C GLU A 206 10.30 11.06 -6.49
N PRO A 207 11.28 11.92 -6.87
CA PRO A 207 12.60 11.48 -7.28
C PRO A 207 13.44 11.07 -6.06
N VAL A 208 13.34 9.81 -5.67
CA VAL A 208 13.93 9.23 -4.45
C VAL A 208 15.46 9.47 -4.39
N GLU A 209 16.14 9.38 -5.53
CA GLU A 209 17.57 9.62 -5.61
C GLU A 209 17.93 11.07 -5.27
N GLN A 210 17.18 12.06 -5.79
CA GLN A 210 17.40 13.47 -5.48
C GLN A 210 17.09 13.80 -4.01
N ILE A 211 16.04 13.18 -3.46
CA ILE A 211 15.73 13.29 -2.03
C ILE A 211 16.89 12.72 -1.20
N SER A 212 17.43 11.56 -1.59
CA SER A 212 18.60 10.96 -0.92
C SER A 212 19.83 11.89 -0.96
N GLU A 213 20.14 12.47 -2.11
CA GLU A 213 21.25 13.43 -2.25
C GLU A 213 21.05 14.69 -1.40
N ALA A 214 19.81 15.18 -1.29
CA ALA A 214 19.50 16.30 -0.40
C ALA A 214 19.75 15.93 1.07
N LEU A 215 19.37 14.73 1.47
CA LEU A 215 19.64 14.22 2.82
C LEU A 215 21.14 13.95 3.07
N ASP A 216 21.91 13.56 2.05
CA ASP A 216 23.37 13.43 2.16
C ASP A 216 24.01 14.79 2.47
N ARG A 217 23.61 15.86 1.76
CA ARG A 217 24.06 17.23 2.05
C ARG A 217 23.68 17.71 3.44
N ILE A 218 22.51 17.33 3.94
CA ILE A 218 22.06 17.65 5.31
C ILE A 218 22.93 16.92 6.33
N GLU A 219 23.18 15.61 6.13
CA GLU A 219 24.03 14.83 7.04
C GLU A 219 25.46 15.37 7.09
N GLU A 220 26.08 15.71 5.95
CA GLU A 220 27.41 16.31 5.89
C GLU A 220 27.52 17.60 6.72
N ARG A 221 26.45 18.41 6.75
CA ARG A 221 26.41 19.68 7.46
C ARG A 221 26.06 19.53 8.92
N THR A 222 25.17 18.60 9.28
CA THR A 222 24.52 18.53 10.60
C THR A 222 24.82 17.25 11.39
N GLY A 223 25.29 16.20 10.72
CA GLY A 223 25.46 14.86 11.29
C GLY A 223 24.15 14.07 11.44
N LEU A 224 23.04 14.56 10.89
CA LEU A 224 21.72 13.90 11.00
C LEU A 224 21.58 12.79 9.96
N ASP A 225 21.60 11.53 10.39
CA ASP A 225 21.32 10.37 9.54
C ASP A 225 19.80 10.11 9.42
N VAL A 226 19.18 10.75 8.42
CA VAL A 226 17.75 10.62 8.13
C VAL A 226 17.54 9.61 7.01
N ARG A 227 16.62 8.66 7.20
CA ARG A 227 16.32 7.58 6.25
C ARG A 227 15.03 7.85 5.49
N ILE A 228 14.87 7.14 4.37
CA ILE A 228 13.71 7.25 3.49
C ILE A 228 12.86 5.97 3.62
N HIS A 229 11.57 6.15 3.82
CA HIS A 229 10.57 5.13 3.52
C HIS A 229 9.98 5.44 2.14
N VAL A 230 9.94 4.46 1.25
CA VAL A 230 9.30 4.61 -0.04
C VAL A 230 7.88 4.05 0.02
N ASP A 231 6.90 4.94 -0.10
CA ASP A 231 5.51 4.57 -0.33
C ASP A 231 5.31 4.22 -1.81
N GLY A 232 5.53 2.96 -2.12
CA GLY A 232 5.32 2.38 -3.44
C GLY A 232 3.95 1.74 -3.62
N ALA A 233 2.91 2.25 -2.93
CA ALA A 233 1.56 1.67 -2.97
C ALA A 233 1.08 1.35 -4.39
N SER A 234 1.42 2.20 -5.35
CA SER A 234 1.17 1.99 -6.78
C SER A 234 2.46 1.65 -7.54
N GLY A 235 3.43 2.56 -7.53
CA GLY A 235 4.65 2.48 -8.35
C GLY A 235 5.57 1.32 -7.99
N GLY A 236 5.51 0.80 -6.77
CA GLY A 236 6.32 -0.35 -6.34
C GLY A 236 6.11 -1.62 -7.16
N MET A 237 4.94 -1.76 -7.81
CA MET A 237 4.60 -2.87 -8.71
C MET A 237 4.47 -2.43 -10.19
N ILE A 238 4.98 -1.24 -10.53
CA ILE A 238 5.00 -0.72 -11.90
C ILE A 238 6.43 -0.41 -12.34
N ALA A 239 7.12 0.47 -11.60
CA ALA A 239 8.44 0.96 -11.97
C ALA A 239 9.47 -0.15 -12.25
N PRO A 240 9.55 -1.25 -11.46
CA PRO A 240 10.50 -2.32 -11.75
C PRO A 240 10.32 -2.97 -13.12
N PHE A 241 9.09 -2.99 -13.64
CA PHE A 241 8.75 -3.69 -14.87
C PHE A 241 8.88 -2.83 -16.12
N ILE A 242 8.55 -1.54 -16.04
CA ILE A 242 8.52 -0.64 -17.22
C ILE A 242 9.56 0.49 -17.17
N GLN A 243 10.22 0.67 -16.03
CA GLN A 243 11.26 1.67 -15.80
C GLN A 243 12.40 1.09 -14.95
N PRO A 244 13.03 -0.01 -15.38
CA PRO A 244 14.01 -0.75 -14.57
C PRO A 244 15.26 0.07 -14.21
N ASP A 245 15.58 1.07 -15.02
CA ASP A 245 16.77 1.92 -14.82
C ASP A 245 16.53 3.07 -13.82
N LEU A 246 15.27 3.31 -13.43
CA LEU A 246 14.94 4.36 -12.46
C LEU A 246 15.41 3.96 -11.06
N ALA A 247 16.30 4.75 -10.47
CA ALA A 247 16.82 4.52 -9.12
C ALA A 247 15.84 5.12 -8.08
N TRP A 248 15.03 4.25 -7.44
CA TRP A 248 14.05 4.65 -6.44
C TRP A 248 13.97 3.66 -5.26
N ASP A 249 14.49 2.46 -5.46
CA ASP A 249 14.40 1.30 -4.58
C ASP A 249 15.65 1.14 -3.70
N PHE A 250 15.94 -0.06 -3.25
CA PHE A 250 17.10 -0.35 -2.39
C PHE A 250 18.46 -0.08 -3.06
N ARG A 251 18.54 0.26 -4.33
CA ARG A 251 19.76 0.82 -4.95
C ARG A 251 20.11 2.18 -4.37
N VAL A 252 19.11 2.94 -3.90
CA VAL A 252 19.33 4.21 -3.20
C VAL A 252 19.68 3.94 -1.74
N LYS A 253 20.87 4.34 -1.30
CA LYS A 253 21.45 3.99 0.01
C LYS A 253 20.54 4.35 1.20
N ARG A 254 19.82 5.47 1.13
CA ARG A 254 18.97 5.94 2.24
C ARG A 254 17.59 5.29 2.29
N VAL A 255 17.22 4.51 1.28
CA VAL A 255 15.96 3.76 1.30
C VAL A 255 16.08 2.66 2.35
N TYR A 256 15.28 2.79 3.39
CA TYR A 256 15.26 1.93 4.57
C TYR A 256 14.22 0.83 4.44
N SER A 257 13.04 1.21 3.95
CA SER A 257 11.91 0.31 3.73
C SER A 257 11.06 0.75 2.55
N ILE A 258 10.37 -0.21 1.95
CA ILE A 258 9.46 0.01 0.82
C ILE A 258 8.14 -0.68 1.12
N SER A 259 7.02 0.03 0.96
CA SER A 259 5.68 -0.53 1.03
C SER A 259 5.01 -0.57 -0.35
N THR A 260 4.11 -1.53 -0.57
CA THR A 260 3.27 -1.58 -1.78
C THR A 260 1.90 -2.18 -1.51
N SER A 261 0.94 -1.88 -2.40
CA SER A 261 -0.37 -2.55 -2.40
C SER A 261 -0.36 -3.73 -3.36
N GLY A 262 -0.36 -4.95 -2.83
CA GLY A 262 -0.56 -6.16 -3.65
C GLY A 262 -1.90 -6.12 -4.39
N HIS A 263 -2.91 -5.53 -3.77
CA HIS A 263 -4.26 -5.43 -4.31
C HIS A 263 -4.48 -4.28 -5.34
N LYS A 264 -3.44 -3.49 -5.65
CA LYS A 264 -3.47 -2.54 -6.77
C LYS A 264 -2.77 -3.17 -7.97
N TYR A 265 -1.56 -2.75 -8.24
CA TYR A 265 -0.78 -3.22 -9.39
C TYR A 265 -0.06 -4.56 -9.15
N GLY A 266 -0.15 -5.12 -7.93
CA GLY A 266 0.15 -6.53 -7.68
C GLY A 266 -0.91 -7.49 -8.23
N LEU A 267 -2.06 -6.96 -8.71
CA LEU A 267 -3.12 -7.66 -9.43
C LEU A 267 -3.81 -8.75 -8.59
N VAL A 268 -4.02 -8.47 -7.31
CA VAL A 268 -4.71 -9.36 -6.35
C VAL A 268 -5.99 -8.67 -5.84
N TYR A 269 -6.96 -9.43 -5.38
CA TYR A 269 -8.16 -8.90 -4.74
C TYR A 269 -7.84 -8.03 -3.50
N PRO A 270 -8.70 -7.06 -3.14
CA PRO A 270 -8.51 -6.20 -1.98
C PRO A 270 -8.19 -6.97 -0.70
N GLY A 271 -7.40 -6.36 0.19
CA GLY A 271 -7.00 -6.95 1.46
C GLY A 271 -5.55 -7.44 1.50
N LEU A 272 -4.67 -6.89 0.65
CA LEU A 272 -3.24 -7.22 0.65
C LEU A 272 -2.37 -5.99 0.41
N GLY A 273 -1.40 -5.80 1.28
CA GLY A 273 -0.24 -4.93 1.12
C GLY A 273 1.03 -5.65 1.54
N TRP A 274 2.16 -5.07 1.24
CA TRP A 274 3.48 -5.57 1.59
C TRP A 274 4.34 -4.46 2.14
N ILE A 275 5.15 -4.79 3.14
CA ILE A 275 6.29 -3.99 3.58
C ILE A 275 7.53 -4.85 3.56
N VAL A 276 8.63 -4.28 3.07
CA VAL A 276 9.96 -4.91 3.07
C VAL A 276 10.97 -3.91 3.59
N TRP A 277 11.81 -4.34 4.52
CA TRP A 277 13.01 -3.63 4.95
C TRP A 277 14.22 -4.18 4.21
N ARG A 278 15.20 -3.32 3.99
CA ARG A 278 16.44 -3.64 3.25
C ARG A 278 17.14 -4.88 3.79
N GLU A 279 17.22 -4.98 5.12
CA GLU A 279 17.84 -6.10 5.83
C GLU A 279 17.15 -6.34 7.19
N THR A 280 17.35 -7.51 7.77
CA THR A 280 16.72 -7.88 9.04
C THR A 280 17.07 -6.92 10.18
N ALA A 281 18.29 -6.39 10.19
CA ALA A 281 18.74 -5.42 11.20
C ALA A 281 18.01 -4.07 11.13
N ASP A 282 17.33 -3.79 10.03
CA ASP A 282 16.54 -2.57 9.84
C ASP A 282 15.17 -2.63 10.53
N LEU A 283 14.68 -3.81 10.90
CA LEU A 283 13.47 -3.94 11.71
C LEU A 283 13.84 -3.90 13.19
N PRO A 284 13.48 -2.84 13.95
CA PRO A 284 13.79 -2.77 15.38
C PRO A 284 13.17 -3.94 16.16
N GLU A 285 13.98 -4.60 17.01
CA GLU A 285 13.53 -5.74 17.84
C GLU A 285 12.32 -5.37 18.72
N SER A 286 12.23 -4.11 19.15
CA SER A 286 11.11 -3.59 19.97
C SER A 286 9.75 -3.63 19.26
N LEU A 287 9.72 -3.85 17.94
CA LEU A 287 8.49 -4.06 17.16
C LEU A 287 8.13 -5.54 16.98
N ILE A 288 9.01 -6.46 17.33
CA ILE A 288 8.80 -7.90 17.17
C ILE A 288 8.19 -8.46 18.44
N PHE A 289 6.94 -8.92 18.34
CA PHE A 289 6.24 -9.60 19.41
C PHE A 289 6.39 -11.11 19.23
N LYS A 290 6.66 -11.80 20.32
CA LYS A 290 6.72 -13.27 20.35
C LYS A 290 5.40 -13.80 20.88
N VAL A 291 4.73 -14.60 20.07
CA VAL A 291 3.46 -15.25 20.42
C VAL A 291 3.71 -16.71 20.68
N SER A 292 3.21 -17.21 21.80
CA SER A 292 3.44 -18.59 22.25
C SER A 292 2.11 -19.24 22.64
N TYR A 293 1.37 -19.77 21.66
CA TYR A 293 0.10 -20.44 21.91
C TYR A 293 0.17 -21.97 21.91
N LEU A 294 1.02 -22.57 21.09
CA LEU A 294 1.05 -24.03 20.86
C LEU A 294 2.43 -24.65 21.09
N GLY A 295 3.29 -24.00 21.88
CA GLY A 295 4.58 -24.58 22.30
C GLY A 295 5.80 -24.12 21.49
N GLY A 296 5.64 -23.21 20.55
CA GLY A 296 6.70 -22.51 19.83
C GLY A 296 6.62 -20.99 20.01
N GLU A 297 7.75 -20.29 19.96
CA GLU A 297 7.76 -18.83 19.86
C GLU A 297 7.63 -18.40 18.40
N MET A 298 6.54 -17.70 18.06
CA MET A 298 6.30 -17.16 16.72
C MET A 298 6.50 -15.65 16.71
N PRO A 299 7.50 -15.12 16.00
CA PRO A 299 7.64 -13.68 15.85
C PRO A 299 6.55 -13.13 14.95
N THR A 300 5.92 -12.04 15.39
CA THR A 300 4.98 -11.24 14.62
C THR A 300 5.25 -9.76 14.83
N PHE A 301 5.09 -8.96 13.79
CA PHE A 301 5.25 -7.50 13.84
C PHE A 301 4.17 -6.77 13.02
N ALA A 302 3.25 -7.48 12.39
CA ALA A 302 2.07 -6.87 11.77
C ALA A 302 1.19 -6.19 12.83
N LEU A 303 0.54 -5.07 12.48
CA LEU A 303 -0.39 -4.38 13.39
C LEU A 303 -1.63 -5.21 13.66
N ASN A 304 -2.13 -5.91 12.63
CA ASN A 304 -3.26 -6.80 12.76
C ASN A 304 -2.82 -8.20 13.20
N PHE A 305 -3.53 -8.77 14.17
CA PHE A 305 -3.27 -10.12 14.64
C PHE A 305 -3.81 -11.14 13.63
N SER A 306 -5.13 -11.36 13.59
CA SER A 306 -5.78 -12.21 12.59
C SER A 306 -5.91 -11.45 11.26
N ARG A 307 -5.46 -12.08 10.19
CA ARG A 307 -5.56 -11.53 8.83
C ARG A 307 -5.67 -12.64 7.78
N PRO A 308 -6.32 -12.39 6.64
CA PRO A 308 -6.58 -13.42 5.64
C PRO A 308 -5.29 -13.90 4.95
N GLY A 309 -5.15 -15.21 4.81
CA GLY A 309 -4.04 -15.83 4.09
C GLY A 309 -4.31 -16.06 2.61
N ALA A 310 -5.58 -16.08 2.20
CA ALA A 310 -5.95 -16.34 0.80
C ALA A 310 -5.28 -15.34 -0.16
N GLN A 311 -5.28 -14.04 0.16
CA GLN A 311 -4.67 -13.01 -0.67
C GLN A 311 -3.15 -13.17 -0.81
N VAL A 312 -2.48 -13.69 0.21
CA VAL A 312 -1.04 -14.02 0.15
C VAL A 312 -0.77 -15.11 -0.87
N LEU A 313 -1.58 -16.18 -0.84
CA LEU A 313 -1.50 -17.27 -1.81
C LEU A 313 -1.82 -16.78 -3.23
N LEU A 314 -2.79 -15.87 -3.38
CA LEU A 314 -3.08 -15.24 -4.67
C LEU A 314 -1.92 -14.39 -5.19
N GLN A 315 -1.22 -13.65 -4.34
CA GLN A 315 -0.04 -12.89 -4.79
C GLN A 315 1.06 -13.80 -5.30
N TYR A 316 1.32 -14.89 -4.59
CA TYR A 316 2.30 -15.89 -5.03
C TYR A 316 1.87 -16.53 -6.35
N TYR A 317 0.58 -16.88 -6.47
CA TYR A 317 0.00 -17.38 -7.72
C TYR A 317 0.23 -16.39 -8.89
N MET A 318 -0.01 -15.09 -8.67
CA MET A 318 0.19 -14.07 -9.70
C MET A 318 1.67 -13.93 -10.08
N PHE A 319 2.59 -14.00 -9.11
CA PHE A 319 4.03 -13.99 -9.39
C PHE A 319 4.44 -15.19 -10.26
N LEU A 320 3.94 -16.37 -9.96
CA LEU A 320 4.24 -17.58 -10.76
C LEU A 320 3.56 -17.57 -12.13
N ARG A 321 2.29 -17.13 -12.19
CA ARG A 321 1.49 -17.14 -13.41
C ARG A 321 1.96 -16.14 -14.46
N LEU A 322 2.26 -14.93 -14.04
CA LEU A 322 2.67 -13.86 -14.94
C LEU A 322 4.19 -13.83 -15.13
N GLY A 323 4.95 -14.07 -14.07
CA GLY A 323 6.38 -13.84 -14.08
C GLY A 323 6.72 -12.38 -14.40
N PHE A 324 7.99 -12.05 -14.53
CA PHE A 324 8.44 -10.70 -14.86
C PHE A 324 7.84 -10.18 -16.18
N ASP A 325 7.92 -10.98 -17.23
CA ASP A 325 7.42 -10.59 -18.56
C ASP A 325 5.91 -10.39 -18.61
N GLY A 326 5.15 -11.18 -17.86
CA GLY A 326 3.69 -11.03 -17.78
C GLY A 326 3.31 -9.73 -17.06
N TYR A 327 3.93 -9.44 -15.91
CA TYR A 327 3.73 -8.15 -15.23
C TYR A 327 4.12 -6.99 -16.14
N ARG A 328 5.30 -7.06 -16.78
CA ARG A 328 5.74 -6.02 -17.73
C ARG A 328 4.71 -5.74 -18.81
N ARG A 329 4.16 -6.78 -19.44
CA ARG A 329 3.12 -6.60 -20.47
C ARG A 329 1.86 -5.96 -19.93
N VAL A 330 1.38 -6.37 -18.75
CA VAL A 330 0.18 -5.78 -18.14
C VAL A 330 0.41 -4.30 -17.79
N GLN A 331 1.51 -3.98 -17.12
CA GLN A 331 1.81 -2.61 -16.71
C GLN A 331 2.07 -1.71 -17.93
N GLN A 332 2.79 -2.20 -18.95
CA GLN A 332 3.00 -1.47 -20.19
C GLN A 332 1.68 -1.19 -20.92
N THR A 333 0.80 -2.18 -21.02
CA THR A 333 -0.51 -1.99 -21.66
C THR A 333 -1.34 -0.95 -20.91
N SER A 334 -1.35 -0.98 -19.57
CA SER A 334 -2.05 0.01 -18.76
C SER A 334 -1.50 1.42 -18.96
N HIS A 335 -0.17 1.54 -19.01
CA HIS A 335 0.51 2.80 -19.30
C HIS A 335 0.18 3.33 -20.70
N ASP A 336 0.24 2.47 -21.73
CA ASP A 336 -0.03 2.87 -23.10
C ASP A 336 -1.47 3.33 -23.31
N VAL A 337 -2.43 2.66 -22.67
CA VAL A 337 -3.84 3.10 -22.66
C VAL A 337 -4.01 4.44 -21.96
N ALA A 338 -3.34 4.66 -20.83
CA ALA A 338 -3.37 5.94 -20.13
C ALA A 338 -2.79 7.08 -20.97
N LYS A 339 -1.65 6.84 -21.64
CA LYS A 339 -1.05 7.81 -22.57
C LYS A 339 -1.93 8.11 -23.77
N TYR A 340 -2.53 7.10 -24.37
CA TYR A 340 -3.48 7.30 -25.45
C TYR A 340 -4.66 8.18 -25.01
N LEU A 341 -5.28 7.85 -23.87
CA LEU A 341 -6.41 8.61 -23.34
C LEU A 341 -6.02 10.06 -23.01
N SER A 342 -4.87 10.28 -22.37
CA SER A 342 -4.41 11.64 -22.05
C SER A 342 -4.14 12.44 -23.30
N GLY A 343 -3.56 11.85 -24.35
CA GLY A 343 -3.35 12.52 -25.64
C GLY A 343 -4.62 12.90 -26.37
N GLU A 344 -5.68 12.08 -26.30
CA GLU A 344 -7.01 12.43 -26.84
C GLU A 344 -7.66 13.58 -26.06
N ILE A 345 -7.51 13.60 -24.74
CA ILE A 345 -8.09 14.63 -23.87
C ILE A 345 -7.33 15.96 -23.99
N GLU A 346 -6.01 15.92 -24.20
CA GLU A 346 -5.19 17.12 -24.42
C GLU A 346 -5.65 17.92 -25.67
N GLN A 347 -6.25 17.24 -26.65
CA GLN A 347 -6.83 17.87 -27.84
C GLN A 347 -8.17 18.59 -27.57
N MET A 348 -8.74 18.44 -26.36
CA MET A 348 -9.98 19.10 -25.97
C MET A 348 -9.68 20.44 -25.30
N ASP A 349 -10.29 21.52 -25.79
CA ASP A 349 -10.05 22.89 -25.29
C ASP A 349 -10.44 23.08 -23.80
N ASP A 350 -11.30 22.21 -23.26
CA ASP A 350 -11.81 22.30 -21.89
C ASP A 350 -10.88 21.70 -20.84
N PHE A 351 -9.79 21.01 -21.25
CA PHE A 351 -8.88 20.31 -20.35
C PHE A 351 -7.46 20.83 -20.48
N THR A 352 -6.73 20.72 -19.38
CA THR A 352 -5.29 20.96 -19.36
C THR A 352 -4.63 19.80 -18.61
N LEU A 353 -3.64 19.17 -19.24
CA LEU A 353 -2.84 18.16 -18.55
C LEU A 353 -1.94 18.86 -17.54
N TRP A 354 -2.00 18.42 -16.31
CA TRP A 354 -1.17 18.97 -15.24
C TRP A 354 0.21 18.33 -15.17
N ASN A 355 0.34 17.11 -15.66
CA ASN A 355 1.57 16.36 -15.67
C ASN A 355 1.72 15.54 -16.95
N ASP A 356 2.95 15.16 -17.27
CA ASP A 356 3.31 14.13 -18.24
C ASP A 356 3.79 12.89 -17.48
N CYS A 357 2.84 12.22 -16.83
CA CYS A 357 3.15 11.19 -15.86
C CYS A 357 3.34 9.81 -16.48
N LEU A 358 4.35 9.11 -15.97
CA LEU A 358 4.68 7.74 -16.38
C LEU A 358 3.79 6.67 -15.74
N LEU A 359 3.12 6.97 -14.64
CA LEU A 359 2.28 6.01 -13.96
C LEU A 359 0.85 6.02 -14.49
N TYR A 360 0.23 7.18 -14.48
CA TYR A 360 -1.16 7.36 -14.83
C TYR A 360 -1.47 8.85 -14.97
N THR A 361 -1.99 9.28 -16.11
CA THR A 361 -2.48 10.65 -16.26
C THR A 361 -3.99 10.62 -16.35
N SER A 362 -4.67 11.16 -15.35
CA SER A 362 -6.06 11.53 -15.48
C SER A 362 -6.13 13.03 -15.71
N PRO A 363 -6.71 13.51 -16.83
CA PRO A 363 -6.89 14.93 -17.04
C PRO A 363 -7.89 15.45 -16.00
N SER A 364 -7.56 16.58 -15.40
CA SER A 364 -8.50 17.30 -14.56
C SER A 364 -9.26 18.32 -15.41
N PRO A 365 -10.59 18.45 -15.29
CA PRO A 365 -11.30 19.55 -15.91
C PRO A 365 -10.69 20.88 -15.47
N ARG A 366 -10.60 21.84 -16.39
CA ARG A 366 -10.26 23.23 -16.02
C ARG A 366 -11.26 23.73 -15.01
N ASP A 367 -10.91 23.62 -13.74
CA ASP A 367 -11.79 24.08 -12.68
C ASP A 367 -11.70 25.60 -12.56
N ARG A 368 -12.65 26.30 -13.17
CA ARG A 368 -12.81 27.74 -12.99
C ARG A 368 -13.31 28.11 -11.59
N SER A 369 -13.59 27.12 -10.73
CA SER A 369 -14.21 27.33 -9.41
C SER A 369 -13.23 27.34 -8.25
N LEU A 370 -11.96 26.94 -8.42
CA LEU A 370 -10.96 26.90 -7.35
C LEU A 370 -10.23 28.24 -7.11
N SER A 371 -10.67 29.33 -7.72
CA SER A 371 -10.24 30.69 -7.37
C SER A 371 -11.30 31.39 -6.50
N ARG A 372 -11.60 30.83 -5.31
CA ARG A 372 -12.27 31.57 -4.23
C ARG A 372 -11.70 31.18 -2.88
#